data_15e2fba0fd985b630c83a66c42d70774
#
_entry.id   15e2fba0fd985b630c83a66c42d70774
#
_cell.length_a   1.000
_cell.length_b   1.000
_cell.length_c   1.000
_cell.angle_alpha   90.00
_cell.angle_beta   90.00
_cell.angle_gamma   90.00
#
_symmetry.space_group_name_H-M   'P 1'
#
loop_
_entity.id
_entity.type
_entity.pdbx_description
1 polymer ?
#
loop_
_entity_poly.entity_id
_entity_poly.type
_entity_poly.pdbx_seq_one_letter_code
_entity_poly.pdbx_strand_id
1 'polypeptide(L)' 'NSSIRNVLPAKVSECLDVDGQVEVKLAVGEHVLWARITPWARDELAIRPGQWLYAQVKSVSISRESR' A
#
# COMPACT_ATOMS: atom_id res chain seq x y z
N ASN A 1 -6.48 -21.56 8.95
CA ASN A 1 -6.59 -20.89 9.50
C ASN A 1 -6.86 -19.72 9.04
N SER A 2 -7.42 -19.22 9.44
CA SER A 2 -7.89 -18.19 8.91
C SER A 2 -7.08 -17.04 8.93
N SER A 3 -6.07 -16.98 9.51
CA SER A 3 -5.41 -15.82 9.52
C SER A 3 -4.48 -15.71 8.49
N ILE A 4 -4.88 -15.52 7.30
CA ILE A 4 -4.04 -15.39 6.25
C ILE A 4 -3.49 -14.04 6.26
N ARG A 5 -2.23 -13.87 6.39
CA ARG A 5 -1.63 -12.65 6.27
C ARG A 5 -0.89 -12.63 5.05
N ASN A 6 -1.25 -11.90 4.09
CA ASN A 6 -0.56 -11.77 2.84
C ASN A 6 0.39 -10.61 2.96
N VAL A 7 1.62 -10.91 3.21
CA VAL A 7 2.63 -9.88 3.33
C VAL A 7 3.50 -9.99 2.09
N LEU A 8 3.49 -8.96 1.29
CA LEU A 8 4.19 -8.99 0.02
C LEU A 8 5.21 -7.87 -0.06
N PRO A 9 6.35 -8.12 -0.69
CA PRO A 9 7.31 -7.04 -0.85
C PRO A 9 6.76 -6.04 -1.85
N ALA A 10 6.86 -4.79 -1.53
CA ALA A 10 6.35 -3.73 -2.37
C ALA A 10 7.36 -2.61 -2.46
N LYS A 11 7.52 -2.06 -3.64
CA LYS A 11 8.45 -0.99 -3.82
C LYS A 11 7.66 0.29 -4.00
N VAL A 12 8.04 1.33 -3.30
CA VAL A 12 7.36 2.60 -3.40
C VAL A 12 7.77 3.26 -4.69
N SER A 13 6.82 3.49 -5.56
CA SER A 13 7.10 4.15 -6.82
C SER A 13 6.91 5.64 -6.71
N GLU A 14 5.86 6.07 -6.05
CA GLU A 14 5.58 7.48 -5.91
C GLU A 14 4.92 7.75 -4.59
N CYS A 15 5.05 8.96 -4.13
CA CYS A 15 4.44 9.36 -2.89
C CYS A 15 3.92 10.75 -3.12
N LEU A 16 2.60 10.92 -3.09
CA LEU A 16 1.98 12.19 -3.42
C LEU A 16 1.16 12.72 -2.26
N ASP A 17 1.18 14.03 -2.11
CA ASP A 17 0.34 14.66 -1.12
C ASP A 17 -0.91 15.14 -1.81
N VAL A 18 -2.04 14.64 -1.40
CA VAL A 18 -3.30 14.98 -2.01
C VAL A 18 -4.29 15.34 -0.93
N ASP A 19 -4.71 16.57 -0.87
CA ASP A 19 -5.75 16.99 0.05
C ASP A 19 -5.47 16.59 1.49
N GLY A 20 -4.28 16.81 1.94
CA GLY A 20 -3.97 16.54 3.33
C GLY A 20 -3.71 15.10 3.63
N GLN A 21 -3.71 14.25 2.63
CA GLN A 21 -3.40 12.86 2.81
C GLN A 21 -2.27 12.49 1.89
N VAL A 22 -1.67 11.35 2.13
CA VAL A 22 -0.56 10.91 1.31
C VAL A 22 -0.97 9.66 0.57
N GLU A 23 -0.79 9.68 -0.73
CA GLU A 23 -1.09 8.51 -1.53
C GLU A 23 0.21 7.91 -2.00
N VAL A 24 0.38 6.64 -1.76
CA VAL A 24 1.61 5.95 -2.07
C VAL A 24 1.34 4.92 -3.13
N LYS A 25 2.10 5.00 -4.21
CA LYS A 25 1.96 4.04 -5.28
C LYS A 25 2.96 2.94 -5.03
N LEU A 26 2.48 1.73 -4.95
CA LEU A 26 3.32 0.59 -4.64
C LEU A 26 3.35 -0.38 -5.80
N ALA A 27 4.54 -0.83 -6.12
CA ALA A 27 4.70 -1.84 -7.15
C ALA A 27 4.85 -3.18 -6.45
N VAL A 28 3.95 -4.08 -6.71
CA VAL A 28 3.96 -5.39 -6.10
C VAL A 28 3.97 -6.40 -7.21
N GLY A 29 5.11 -6.96 -7.50
CA GLY A 29 5.23 -7.86 -8.65
C GLY A 29 4.89 -7.13 -9.92
N GLU A 30 3.86 -7.58 -10.58
CA GLU A 30 3.44 -6.93 -11.80
C GLU A 30 2.25 -6.04 -11.57
N HIS A 31 1.87 -5.83 -10.34
CA HIS A 31 0.68 -5.05 -10.04
C HIS A 31 1.06 -3.73 -9.41
N VAL A 32 0.13 -2.81 -9.46
CA VAL A 32 0.32 -1.52 -8.87
C VAL A 32 -0.82 -1.30 -7.91
N LEU A 33 -0.50 -0.93 -6.69
CA LEU A 33 -1.51 -0.64 -5.70
C LEU A 33 -1.33 0.77 -5.20
N TRP A 34 -2.43 1.41 -4.88
CA TRP A 34 -2.37 2.73 -4.28
C TRP A 34 -2.84 2.61 -2.85
N ALA A 35 -2.06 3.15 -1.94
CA ALA A 35 -2.42 3.13 -0.54
C ALA A 35 -2.51 4.56 -0.05
N ARG A 36 -3.46 4.82 0.83
CA ARG A 36 -3.61 6.15 1.39
C ARG A 36 -3.20 6.09 2.84
N ILE A 37 -2.31 6.96 3.23
CA ILE A 37 -1.86 6.99 4.60
C ILE A 37 -1.86 8.43 5.08
N THR A 38 -1.69 8.60 6.37
CA THR A 38 -1.63 9.95 6.90
C THR A 38 -0.25 10.51 6.73
N PRO A 39 -0.10 11.83 6.70
CA PRO A 39 1.24 12.40 6.66
C PRO A 39 2.08 11.99 7.86
N TRP A 40 1.43 11.79 9.00
CA TRP A 40 2.15 11.36 10.18
C TRP A 40 2.76 9.98 9.95
N ALA A 41 1.99 9.07 9.35
CA ALA A 41 2.50 7.74 9.08
C ALA A 41 3.63 7.77 8.06
N ARG A 42 3.51 8.65 7.06
CA ARG A 42 4.58 8.75 6.07
C ARG A 42 5.87 9.17 6.75
N ASP A 43 5.77 10.13 7.67
CA ASP A 43 6.96 10.62 8.34
C ASP A 43 7.53 9.57 9.28
N GLU A 44 6.66 8.88 10.00
CA GLU A 44 7.12 7.86 10.91
C GLU A 44 7.85 6.75 10.20
N LEU A 45 7.37 6.37 9.05
CA LEU A 45 7.96 5.29 8.29
C LEU A 45 9.00 5.78 7.29
N ALA A 46 9.17 7.08 7.18
CA ALA A 46 10.11 7.68 6.25
C ALA A 46 9.90 7.13 4.85
N ILE A 47 8.65 7.13 4.42
CA ILE A 47 8.33 6.56 3.13
C ILE A 47 8.77 7.48 2.01
N ARG A 48 9.43 6.93 1.04
CA ARG A 48 9.88 7.71 -0.11
C ARG A 48 10.05 6.79 -1.29
N PRO A 49 10.09 7.35 -2.50
CA PRO A 49 10.22 6.53 -3.70
C PRO A 49 11.50 5.71 -3.69
N GLY A 50 11.41 4.51 -4.19
CA GLY A 50 12.54 3.62 -4.24
C GLY A 50 12.70 2.73 -3.03
N GLN A 51 11.91 2.97 -2.00
CA GLN A 51 12.02 2.21 -0.78
C GLN A 51 11.25 0.91 -0.88
N TRP A 52 11.77 -0.15 -0.27
CA TRP A 52 11.06 -1.42 -0.24
C TRP A 52 10.34 -1.55 1.09
N LEU A 53 9.11 -1.98 1.03
CA LEU A 53 8.30 -2.19 2.21
C LEU A 53 7.62 -3.53 2.08
N TYR A 54 7.05 -4.01 3.17
CA TYR A 54 6.20 -5.16 3.12
C TYR A 54 4.77 -4.70 3.28
N ALA A 55 3.97 -4.92 2.27
CA ALA A 55 2.58 -4.52 2.31
C ALA A 55 1.77 -5.67 2.84
N GLN A 56 0.98 -5.41 3.84
CA GLN A 56 0.12 -6.43 4.40
C GLN A 56 -1.27 -6.20 3.83
N VAL A 57 -1.75 -7.17 3.08
CA VAL A 57 -3.03 -7.05 2.43
C VAL A 57 -4.01 -7.84 3.24
N LYS A 58 -4.99 -7.17 3.83
CA LYS A 58 -5.99 -7.88 4.55
C LYS A 58 -6.89 -8.52 3.60
N SER A 59 -7.28 -9.68 3.93
CA SER A 59 -8.17 -10.36 3.10
C SER A 59 -9.45 -9.66 3.08
N VAL A 60 -9.87 -9.17 2.04
CA VAL A 60 -11.07 -8.50 1.94
C VAL A 60 -11.95 -9.28 1.20
N SER A 61 -13.09 -9.39 1.53
CA SER A 61 -14.02 -10.02 0.72
C SER A 61 -14.26 -9.18 -0.38
N ILE A 62 -13.74 -9.41 -1.42
CA ILE A 62 -13.96 -8.67 -2.54
C ILE A 62 -15.09 -9.12 -3.16
N SER A 63 -15.93 -8.41 -3.25
CA SER A 63 -17.02 -8.78 -3.96
C SER A 63 -16.77 -8.64 -5.26
N ARG A 64 -16.65 -9.35 -5.87
CA ARG A 64 -16.44 -9.24 -7.08
C ARG A 64 -17.40 -9.22 -7.73
N GLU A 65 -17.95 -9.12 -7.56
CA GLU A 65 -18.67 -8.88 -8.03
C GLU A 65 -18.96 -8.34 -8.69
N SER A 66 -19.07 -8.19 -8.98
CA SER A 66 -19.25 -7.54 -9.49
C SER A 66 -19.35 -7.57 -10.40
N ARG A 67 -19.52 -7.93 -10.57
CA ARG A 67 -19.60 -7.89 -11.33
C ARG A 67 -19.78 -7.89 -11.82
#